data_6657f8f562cf4026c51b8c8a2a25f121
#
_entry.id   6657f8f562cf4026c51b8c8a2a25f121
#
_cell.length_a   1.000
_cell.length_b   1.000
_cell.length_c   1.000
_cell.angle_alpha   90.00
_cell.angle_beta   90.00
_cell.angle_gamma   90.00
#
_symmetry.space_group_name_H-M   'P 1'
#
loop_
_entity.id
_entity.type
_entity.pdbx_description
1 polymer ?
#
loop_
_entity_poly.entity_id
_entity_poly.type
_entity_poly.pdbx_seq_one_letter_code
_entity_poly.pdbx_strand_id
1 'polypeptide(L)'
;VERIEQISQERNLYIVEVIGHTDGQINVNSPSNLDQQLEAVAKGERSINSLSPGSNVDLGLMRALEVVKELQEIQKQGRLEGVRFRAYSAAQLLLPSGDFASINRAPDASRRRIEIRFSPIGKAETIR
;
A
#
# COMPACT_ATOMS: atom_id res chain seq x y z
N VAL A 1 9.36 4.93 -10.85
CA VAL A 1 10.21 5.85 -10.05
C VAL A 1 10.35 7.20 -10.75
N GLU A 2 10.65 7.22 -12.04
CA GLU A 2 10.80 8.47 -12.80
C GLU A 2 9.52 9.31 -12.74
N ARG A 3 8.35 8.68 -12.83
CA ARG A 3 7.06 9.37 -12.76
C ARG A 3 6.84 9.98 -11.39
N ILE A 4 7.21 9.26 -10.32
CA ILE A 4 7.10 9.77 -8.95
C ILE A 4 8.06 10.96 -8.77
N GLU A 5 9.29 10.85 -9.24
CA GLU A 5 10.26 11.95 -9.18
C GLU A 5 9.76 13.18 -9.91
N GLN A 6 9.22 13.00 -11.12
CA GLN A 6 8.71 14.10 -11.93
C GLN A 6 7.56 14.83 -11.24
N ILE A 7 6.57 14.09 -10.74
CA ILE A 7 5.41 14.67 -10.05
C ILE A 7 5.86 15.37 -8.77
N SER A 8 6.77 14.76 -8.01
CA SER A 8 7.30 15.33 -6.78
C SER A 8 8.00 16.67 -7.03
N GLN A 9 8.82 16.76 -8.09
CA GLN A 9 9.51 17.98 -8.45
C GLN A 9 8.55 19.06 -8.94
N GLU A 10 7.60 18.71 -9.82
CA GLU A 10 6.67 19.65 -10.41
C GLU A 10 5.68 20.23 -9.41
N ARG A 11 5.27 19.44 -8.43
CA ARG A 11 4.21 19.81 -7.48
C ARG A 11 4.72 20.04 -6.07
N ASN A 12 6.01 19.93 -5.84
CA ASN A 12 6.61 20.05 -4.52
C ASN A 12 5.96 19.06 -3.54
N LEU A 13 5.77 17.80 -3.98
CA LEU A 13 5.10 16.76 -3.23
C LEU A 13 6.06 16.02 -2.34
N TYR A 14 5.59 15.61 -1.17
CA TYR A 14 6.40 14.97 -0.13
C TYR A 14 5.84 13.63 0.33
N ILE A 15 4.59 13.32 0.01
CA ILE A 15 3.95 12.08 0.44
C ILE A 15 3.48 11.29 -0.76
N VAL A 16 3.91 10.04 -0.82
CA VAL A 16 3.43 9.03 -1.76
C VAL A 16 2.68 7.98 -0.95
N GLU A 17 1.38 7.88 -1.18
CA GLU A 17 0.53 6.89 -0.56
C GLU A 17 0.35 5.72 -1.50
N VAL A 18 0.71 4.52 -1.04
CA VAL A 18 0.60 3.29 -1.80
C VAL A 18 -0.55 2.48 -1.22
N ILE A 19 -1.57 2.23 -2.04
CA ILE A 19 -2.81 1.59 -1.61
C ILE A 19 -2.94 0.25 -2.32
N GLY A 20 -3.00 -0.83 -1.54
CA GLY A 20 -3.19 -2.18 -2.07
C GLY A 20 -4.68 -2.53 -2.16
N HIS A 21 -5.09 -2.98 -3.34
CA HIS A 21 -6.45 -3.45 -3.62
C HIS A 21 -6.45 -4.93 -3.93
N THR A 22 -7.51 -5.62 -3.54
CA THR A 22 -7.74 -7.03 -3.87
C THR A 22 -9.03 -7.17 -4.67
N ASP A 23 -9.25 -8.35 -5.25
CA ASP A 23 -10.58 -8.71 -5.73
C ASP A 23 -11.46 -9.20 -4.56
N GLY A 24 -12.67 -9.64 -4.88
CA GLY A 24 -13.62 -10.09 -3.86
C GLY A 24 -13.48 -11.55 -3.44
N GLN A 25 -12.47 -12.24 -3.96
CA GLN A 25 -12.21 -13.63 -3.61
C GLN A 25 -11.85 -13.72 -2.13
N ILE A 26 -12.51 -14.63 -1.39
CA ILE A 26 -12.22 -14.78 0.04
C ILE A 26 -10.80 -15.32 0.21
N ASN A 27 -10.03 -14.66 1.08
CA ASN A 27 -8.71 -15.13 1.46
C ASN A 27 -8.88 -16.19 2.55
N VAL A 28 -8.57 -17.45 2.21
CA VAL A 28 -8.74 -18.59 3.12
C VAL A 28 -7.43 -19.06 3.74
N ASN A 29 -6.43 -18.20 3.76
CA ASN A 29 -5.13 -18.53 4.30
C ASN A 29 -5.14 -18.65 5.83
N SER A 30 -3.96 -18.99 6.38
CA SER A 30 -3.73 -19.17 7.80
C SER A 30 -4.09 -17.92 8.61
N PRO A 31 -4.20 -18.04 9.95
CA PRO A 31 -4.41 -16.86 10.79
C PRO A 31 -3.37 -15.78 10.56
N SER A 32 -3.80 -14.53 10.67
CA SER A 32 -2.93 -13.37 10.50
C SER A 32 -1.88 -13.30 11.63
N ASN A 33 -0.65 -12.97 11.26
CA ASN A 33 0.37 -12.60 12.23
C ASN A 33 0.77 -11.12 12.11
N LEU A 34 -0.02 -10.32 11.41
CA LEU A 34 0.34 -8.92 11.14
C LEU A 34 0.41 -8.10 12.43
N ASP A 35 -0.49 -8.33 13.37
CA ASP A 35 -0.46 -7.61 14.64
C ASP A 35 0.83 -7.83 15.43
N GLN A 36 1.46 -8.99 15.26
CA GLN A 36 2.71 -9.31 15.94
C GLN A 36 3.95 -8.85 15.19
N GLN A 37 3.92 -8.80 13.84
CA GLN A 37 5.12 -8.67 13.03
C GLN A 37 5.19 -7.41 12.18
N LEU A 38 4.09 -6.69 12.01
CA LEU A 38 3.99 -5.64 10.99
C LEU A 38 5.01 -4.51 11.21
N GLU A 39 5.16 -4.04 12.45
CA GLU A 39 6.08 -2.94 12.76
C GLU A 39 7.53 -3.34 12.49
N ALA A 40 7.91 -4.57 12.86
CA ALA A 40 9.26 -5.07 12.62
C ALA A 40 9.58 -5.17 11.12
N VAL A 41 8.60 -5.60 10.33
CA VAL A 41 8.75 -5.65 8.87
C VAL A 41 8.89 -4.24 8.29
N ALA A 42 8.05 -3.31 8.74
CA ALA A 42 8.10 -1.92 8.26
C ALA A 42 9.44 -1.26 8.56
N LYS A 43 10.06 -1.57 9.70
CA LYS A 43 11.37 -1.05 10.11
C LYS A 43 12.56 -1.78 9.47
N GLY A 44 12.32 -2.83 8.71
CA GLY A 44 13.37 -3.61 8.07
C GLY A 44 14.04 -4.64 8.99
N GLU A 45 13.50 -4.88 10.17
CA GLU A 45 14.03 -5.85 11.15
C GLU A 45 13.66 -7.29 10.80
N ARG A 46 12.59 -7.48 10.00
CA ARG A 46 12.15 -8.78 9.51
C ARG A 46 11.76 -8.69 8.04
N SER A 47 11.90 -9.82 7.33
CA SER A 47 11.49 -9.90 5.94
C SER A 47 9.97 -9.81 5.79
N ILE A 48 9.51 -9.20 4.71
CA ILE A 48 8.07 -9.17 4.36
C ILE A 48 7.51 -10.58 4.20
N ASN A 49 8.35 -11.56 3.83
CA ASN A 49 7.94 -12.95 3.71
C ASN A 49 7.57 -13.59 5.05
N SER A 50 7.90 -12.96 6.18
CA SER A 50 7.48 -13.42 7.50
C SER A 50 6.01 -13.14 7.81
N LEU A 51 5.35 -12.27 7.02
CA LEU A 51 3.95 -11.92 7.22
C LEU A 51 3.03 -13.01 6.65
N SER A 52 1.99 -13.31 7.40
CA SER A 52 0.93 -14.23 7.01
C SER A 52 -0.40 -13.49 7.00
N PRO A 53 -1.00 -13.27 5.81
CA PRO A 53 -2.27 -12.55 5.73
C PRO A 53 -3.43 -13.45 6.12
N GLY A 54 -4.33 -12.93 6.95
CA GLY A 54 -5.56 -13.64 7.36
C GLY A 54 -6.80 -13.11 6.67
N SER A 55 -6.69 -12.05 5.85
CA SER A 55 -7.82 -11.43 5.18
C SER A 55 -7.34 -10.65 3.95
N ASN A 56 -8.30 -10.17 3.15
CA ASN A 56 -8.00 -9.27 2.03
C ASN A 56 -7.46 -7.92 2.52
N VAL A 57 -7.86 -7.47 3.70
CA VAL A 57 -7.27 -6.26 4.32
C VAL A 57 -5.79 -6.47 4.53
N ASP A 58 -5.39 -7.57 5.13
CA ASP A 58 -3.98 -7.92 5.34
C ASP A 58 -3.24 -8.03 4.02
N LEU A 59 -3.82 -8.73 3.06
CA LEU A 59 -3.18 -8.96 1.77
C LEU A 59 -2.93 -7.66 1.00
N GLY A 60 -3.91 -6.74 1.01
CA GLY A 60 -3.75 -5.43 0.40
C GLY A 60 -2.64 -4.63 1.05
N LEU A 61 -2.57 -4.65 2.39
CA LEU A 61 -1.52 -3.96 3.13
C LEU A 61 -0.14 -4.55 2.84
N MET A 62 -0.02 -5.87 2.79
CA MET A 62 1.25 -6.52 2.48
C MET A 62 1.75 -6.14 1.08
N ARG A 63 0.87 -6.12 0.09
CA ARG A 63 1.23 -5.71 -1.27
C ARG A 63 1.68 -4.26 -1.34
N ALA A 64 0.97 -3.36 -0.65
CA ALA A 64 1.35 -1.95 -0.59
C ALA A 64 2.70 -1.77 0.11
N LEU A 65 2.92 -2.48 1.23
CA LEU A 65 4.17 -2.40 1.98
C LEU A 65 5.35 -2.92 1.16
N GLU A 66 5.16 -3.96 0.38
CA GLU A 66 6.20 -4.48 -0.52
C GLU A 66 6.66 -3.41 -1.51
N VAL A 67 5.71 -2.69 -2.12
CA VAL A 67 6.03 -1.58 -3.03
C VAL A 67 6.74 -0.45 -2.30
N VAL A 68 6.27 -0.08 -1.11
CA VAL A 68 6.92 0.95 -0.29
C VAL A 68 8.36 0.58 0.00
N LYS A 69 8.63 -0.68 0.35
CA LYS A 69 10.00 -1.12 0.64
C LYS A 69 10.90 -1.04 -0.59
N GLU A 70 10.39 -1.38 -1.77
CA GLU A 70 11.15 -1.21 -3.01
C GLU A 70 11.48 0.26 -3.29
N LEU A 71 10.51 1.16 -3.08
CA LEU A 71 10.73 2.59 -3.24
C LEU A 71 11.72 3.14 -2.22
N GLN A 72 11.69 2.66 -0.99
CA GLN A 72 12.66 3.04 0.05
C GLN A 72 14.08 2.60 -0.31
N GLU A 73 14.25 1.42 -0.91
CA GLU A 73 15.56 0.96 -1.40
C GLU A 73 16.10 1.88 -2.50
N ILE A 74 15.24 2.30 -3.43
CA ILE A 74 15.60 3.26 -4.46
C ILE A 74 15.99 4.60 -3.83
N GLN A 75 15.28 5.03 -2.80
CA GLN A 75 15.57 6.27 -2.08
C GLN A 75 16.94 6.23 -1.41
N LYS A 76 17.36 5.10 -0.88
CA LYS A 76 18.70 4.91 -0.31
C LYS A 76 19.80 5.10 -1.34
N GLN A 77 19.49 4.93 -2.61
CA GLN A 77 20.44 5.13 -3.72
C GLN A 77 20.53 6.59 -4.16
N GLY A 78 19.88 7.52 -3.46
CA GLY A 78 19.95 8.94 -3.71
C GLY A 78 18.83 9.52 -4.59
N ARG A 79 17.84 8.71 -4.96
CA ARG A 79 16.65 9.16 -5.69
C ARG A 79 15.49 9.40 -4.72
N LEU A 80 14.45 10.10 -5.17
CA LEU A 80 13.23 10.35 -4.39
C LEU A 80 13.51 11.05 -3.04
N GLU A 81 14.51 11.93 -3.00
CA GLU A 81 14.87 12.67 -1.79
C GLU A 81 13.69 13.52 -1.29
N GLY A 82 13.47 13.50 0.03
CA GLY A 82 12.41 14.26 0.67
C GLY A 82 11.02 13.66 0.54
N VAL A 83 10.85 12.58 -0.23
CA VAL A 83 9.57 11.89 -0.38
C VAL A 83 9.36 10.95 0.79
N ARG A 84 8.16 11.01 1.38
CA ARG A 84 7.72 10.07 2.42
C ARG A 84 6.75 9.07 1.81
N PHE A 85 6.86 7.82 2.23
CA PHE A 85 6.03 6.74 1.74
C PHE A 85 5.10 6.23 2.84
N ARG A 86 3.85 5.95 2.47
CA ARG A 86 2.86 5.36 3.36
C ARG A 86 2.16 4.22 2.66
N ALA A 87 1.84 3.17 3.40
CA ALA A 87 1.16 1.99 2.89
C ALA A 87 -0.23 1.87 3.49
N TYR A 88 -1.21 1.55 2.67
CA TYR A 88 -2.61 1.39 3.07
C TYR A 88 -3.23 0.20 2.35
N SER A 89 -4.28 -0.33 2.91
CA SER A 89 -5.09 -1.37 2.28
C SER A 89 -6.52 -0.89 2.10
N ALA A 90 -7.04 -1.05 0.89
CA ALA A 90 -8.47 -0.89 0.61
C ALA A 90 -9.19 -2.24 0.55
N ALA A 91 -8.46 -3.34 0.70
CA ALA A 91 -9.00 -4.70 0.61
C ALA A 91 -9.79 -4.90 -0.69
N GLN A 92 -10.96 -5.54 -0.62
CA GLN A 92 -11.86 -5.73 -1.76
C GLN A 92 -12.97 -4.67 -1.84
N LEU A 93 -12.81 -3.57 -1.12
CA LEU A 93 -13.90 -2.62 -0.91
C LEU A 93 -14.20 -1.76 -2.14
N LEU A 94 -13.16 -1.41 -2.92
CA LEU A 94 -13.28 -0.43 -3.99
C LEU A 94 -13.02 -1.03 -5.37
N LEU A 95 -13.87 -0.65 -6.33
CA LEU A 95 -13.65 -0.91 -7.75
C LEU A 95 -12.61 0.08 -8.33
N PRO A 96 -12.04 -0.21 -9.52
CA PRO A 96 -11.15 0.74 -10.20
C PRO A 96 -11.78 2.12 -10.42
N SER A 97 -13.11 2.21 -10.52
CA SER A 97 -13.85 3.47 -10.63
C SER A 97 -13.81 4.31 -9.35
N GLY A 98 -13.45 3.72 -8.21
CA GLY A 98 -13.52 4.33 -6.89
C GLY A 98 -14.84 4.09 -6.16
N ASP A 99 -15.82 3.48 -6.82
CA ASP A 99 -17.10 3.13 -6.19
C ASP A 99 -16.96 1.91 -5.28
N PHE A 100 -17.81 1.79 -4.30
CA PHE A 100 -17.88 0.59 -3.47
C PHE A 100 -18.26 -0.62 -4.32
N ALA A 101 -17.53 -1.72 -4.13
CA ALA A 101 -17.81 -2.96 -4.82
C ALA A 101 -19.02 -3.66 -4.20
N SER A 102 -19.86 -4.24 -5.07
CA SER A 102 -20.83 -5.23 -4.62
C SER A 102 -20.13 -6.57 -4.39
N ILE A 103 -20.81 -7.50 -3.71
CA ILE A 103 -20.23 -8.81 -3.43
C ILE A 103 -20.01 -9.56 -4.75
N ASN A 104 -18.75 -9.89 -5.01
CA ASN A 104 -18.34 -10.69 -6.16
C ASN A 104 -17.10 -11.50 -5.75
N ARG A 105 -17.25 -12.81 -5.63
CA ARG A 105 -16.18 -13.72 -5.16
C ARG A 105 -15.36 -14.30 -6.29
N ALA A 106 -15.61 -13.91 -7.53
CA ALA A 106 -14.83 -14.38 -8.69
C ALA A 106 -13.45 -13.72 -8.71
N PRO A 107 -12.41 -14.44 -9.18
CA PRO A 107 -11.12 -13.82 -9.44
C PRO A 107 -11.26 -12.69 -10.46
N ASP A 108 -10.60 -11.57 -10.22
CA ASP A 108 -10.65 -10.40 -11.11
C ASP A 108 -9.31 -9.66 -11.06
N ALA A 109 -8.51 -9.87 -12.10
CA ALA A 109 -7.18 -9.28 -12.20
C ALA A 109 -7.23 -7.75 -12.23
N SER A 110 -8.28 -7.15 -12.77
CA SER A 110 -8.41 -5.68 -12.84
C SER A 110 -8.58 -5.04 -11.46
N ARG A 111 -9.04 -5.81 -10.48
CA ARG A 111 -9.22 -5.35 -9.10
C ARG A 111 -7.98 -5.56 -8.24
N ARG A 112 -7.11 -6.50 -8.61
CA ARG A 112 -5.84 -6.74 -7.91
C ARG A 112 -4.82 -5.74 -8.42
N ARG A 113 -4.75 -4.58 -7.77
CA ARG A 113 -3.93 -3.46 -8.24
C ARG A 113 -3.29 -2.71 -7.08
N ILE A 114 -2.25 -1.96 -7.42
CA ILE A 114 -1.65 -0.96 -6.54
C ILE A 114 -2.05 0.41 -7.07
N GLU A 115 -2.61 1.23 -6.20
CA GLU A 115 -2.90 2.63 -6.49
C GLU A 115 -1.85 3.49 -5.81
N ILE A 116 -1.33 4.48 -6.52
CA ILE A 116 -0.36 5.43 -5.97
C ILE A 116 -0.99 6.81 -6.01
N ARG A 117 -1.05 7.45 -4.84
CA ARG A 117 -1.55 8.81 -4.69
C ARG A 117 -0.43 9.73 -4.25
N PHE A 118 -0.46 10.95 -4.78
CA PHE A 118 0.52 11.98 -4.48
C PHE A 118 -0.16 13.10 -3.72
N SER A 119 0.44 13.52 -2.60
CA SER A 119 -0.10 14.65 -1.85
C SER A 119 1.02 15.50 -1.27
N PRO A 120 0.79 16.84 -1.14
CA PRO A 120 1.73 17.67 -0.41
C PRO A 120 1.65 17.33 1.07
N ILE A 121 2.73 17.63 1.80
CA ILE A 121 2.68 17.58 3.26
C ILE A 121 1.79 18.72 3.72
N GLY A 122 0.61 18.38 4.19
CA GLY A 122 -0.38 19.32 4.67
C GLY A 122 -0.78 19.01 6.11
N LYS A 123 -1.71 19.81 6.63
CA LYS A 123 -2.31 19.54 7.94
C LYS A 123 -3.34 18.44 7.80
N ALA A 124 -3.27 17.46 8.69
CA ALA A 124 -4.30 16.46 8.84
C ALA A 124 -5.28 16.88 9.94
N GLU A 125 -6.56 16.69 9.69
CA GLU A 125 -7.58 16.82 10.73
C GLU A 125 -7.88 15.44 11.30
N THR A 126 -7.90 15.33 12.62
CA THR A 126 -8.26 14.10 13.31
C THR A 126 -9.69 14.21 13.80
N ILE A 127 -10.52 13.28 13.33
CA ILE A 127 -11.93 13.17 13.74
C ILE A 127 -12.01 12.00 14.73
N ARG A 128 -12.59 12.28 15.91
CA ARG A 128 -12.73 11.27 16.97
C ARG A 128 -14.15 11.17 17.46
#